data_ea0680686547f8c46a42bcb33b64c7c0
#
_entry.id   ea0680686547f8c46a42bcb33b64c7c0
#
_cell.length_a   1.000
_cell.length_b   1.000
_cell.length_c   1.000
_cell.angle_alpha   90.00
_cell.angle_beta   90.00
_cell.angle_gamma   90.00
#
_symmetry.space_group_name_H-M   'P 1'
#
loop_
_entity.id
_entity.type
_entity.pdbx_description
1 polymer ?
#
loop_
_entity_poly.entity_id
_entity_poly.type
_entity_poly.pdbx_seq_one_letter_code
_entity_poly.pdbx_strand_id
1 'polypeptide(L)'
;MSLTRLALRGNSTLRTSSYIAALRVRFNSTKASSDLFPSLSSVRPDELLTERKRFDQGTYFVERSSTGNLPVYSDFRAGRNKVVTEIRKIRGNVVQLRNDLQEMLPDIPKKSWKILPQSHKIVIDGNVVRAVKRVLAESF
;
A
#
# COMPACT_ATOMS: atom_id res chain seq x y z
N MET A 1 21.45 59.85 64.34
CA MET A 1 20.33 60.69 63.91
C MET A 1 19.65 59.97 62.79
N SER A 2 18.53 59.39 63.13
CA SER A 2 17.18 59.69 62.65
C SER A 2 16.91 59.25 61.26
N LEU A 3 16.22 58.04 61.13
CA LEU A 3 14.84 57.94 60.65
C LEU A 3 14.70 58.23 59.12
N THR A 4 14.14 57.37 58.31
CA THR A 4 12.71 57.08 58.30
C THR A 4 12.41 55.87 57.37
N ARG A 5 11.54 55.04 57.84
CA ARG A 5 10.82 54.04 57.09
C ARG A 5 9.99 54.62 55.98
N LEU A 6 9.95 54.00 54.84
CA LEU A 6 8.74 54.01 54.02
C LEU A 6 8.48 52.63 53.44
N ALA A 7 7.44 52.03 53.89
CA ALA A 7 6.84 50.85 53.36
C ALA A 7 6.02 51.22 52.13
N LEU A 8 6.22 50.52 51.06
CA LEU A 8 5.26 50.47 49.99
C LEU A 8 4.92 49.02 49.66
N ARG A 9 3.76 48.69 50.13
CA ARG A 9 2.99 47.54 49.68
C ARG A 9 2.73 47.70 48.18
N GLY A 10 3.07 46.70 47.41
CA GLY A 10 2.63 46.55 46.04
C GLY A 10 2.34 45.11 45.77
N ASN A 11 1.19 44.63 46.22
CA ASN A 11 0.61 43.38 45.73
C ASN A 11 0.18 43.60 44.29
N SER A 12 0.92 43.06 43.37
CA SER A 12 0.43 42.80 42.01
C SER A 12 0.55 41.30 41.71
N THR A 13 -0.46 40.58 42.17
CA THR A 13 -0.75 39.25 41.67
C THR A 13 -1.09 39.36 40.20
N LEU A 14 -0.09 39.24 39.37
CA LEU A 14 -0.31 39.02 37.94
C LEU A 14 -0.89 37.60 37.77
N ARG A 15 -2.21 37.55 37.79
CA ARG A 15 -2.96 36.42 37.26
C ARG A 15 -2.64 36.35 35.77
N THR A 16 -1.67 35.57 35.39
CA THR A 16 -1.54 35.11 34.02
C THR A 16 -2.67 34.15 33.76
N SER A 17 -3.80 34.70 33.36
CA SER A 17 -4.89 33.94 32.77
C SER A 17 -4.41 33.42 31.44
N SER A 18 -3.88 32.22 31.46
CA SER A 18 -3.59 31.46 30.26
C SER A 18 -4.91 31.07 29.61
N TYR A 19 -5.44 31.94 28.79
CA TYR A 19 -6.48 31.59 27.86
C TYR A 19 -5.84 30.66 26.82
N ILE A 20 -5.82 29.38 27.15
CA ILE A 20 -5.70 28.37 26.13
C ILE A 20 -7.03 28.47 25.36
N ALA A 21 -7.04 29.33 24.36
CA ALA A 21 -8.05 29.29 23.35
C ALA A 21 -7.88 27.93 22.67
N ALA A 22 -8.62 26.96 23.15
CA ALA A 22 -8.80 25.72 22.45
C ALA A 22 -9.33 26.09 21.06
N LEU A 23 -8.44 26.15 20.12
CA LEU A 23 -8.78 26.16 18.70
C LEU A 23 -9.57 24.88 18.45
N ARG A 24 -10.86 24.98 18.70
CA ARG A 24 -11.84 24.00 18.30
C ARG A 24 -11.84 24.04 16.78
N VAL A 25 -10.91 23.30 16.18
CA VAL A 25 -10.95 23.02 14.76
C VAL A 25 -12.27 22.32 14.54
N ARG A 26 -13.27 23.11 14.20
CA ARG A 26 -14.50 22.57 13.62
C ARG A 26 -14.03 21.98 12.29
N PHE A 27 -13.87 20.68 12.26
CA PHE A 27 -13.95 19.98 11.00
C PHE A 27 -15.35 20.29 10.47
N ASN A 28 -15.46 21.36 9.69
CA ASN A 28 -16.54 21.44 8.75
C ASN A 28 -16.36 20.20 7.89
N SER A 29 -17.15 19.19 8.12
CA SER A 29 -17.44 18.24 7.09
C SER A 29 -18.21 19.05 6.04
N THR A 30 -17.46 19.79 5.24
CA THR A 30 -17.97 20.25 3.95
C THR A 30 -18.51 18.99 3.34
N LYS A 31 -19.81 18.95 3.07
CA LYS A 31 -20.43 17.94 2.23
C LYS A 31 -19.42 17.70 1.12
N ALA A 32 -18.68 16.56 1.22
CA ALA A 32 -17.83 16.15 0.15
C ALA A 32 -18.72 16.23 -1.07
N SER A 33 -18.36 17.09 -2.01
CA SER A 33 -19.20 17.35 -3.15
C SER A 33 -19.57 15.99 -3.71
N SER A 34 -20.86 15.73 -3.83
CA SER A 34 -21.41 14.48 -4.35
C SER A 34 -20.85 14.11 -5.73
N ASP A 35 -20.13 15.04 -6.33
CA ASP A 35 -19.47 14.93 -7.62
C ASP A 35 -18.21 14.05 -7.60
N LEU A 36 -17.50 13.94 -6.45
CA LEU A 36 -16.33 13.06 -6.30
C LEU A 36 -16.72 11.62 -5.97
N PHE A 37 -17.87 11.44 -5.35
CA PHE A 37 -18.38 10.12 -4.97
C PHE A 37 -19.86 10.04 -5.37
N PRO A 38 -20.17 9.64 -6.60
CA PRO A 38 -21.54 9.42 -7.01
C PRO A 38 -22.23 8.39 -6.12
N SER A 39 -23.52 8.55 -5.90
CA SER A 39 -24.27 7.58 -5.10
C SER A 39 -24.19 6.20 -5.76
N LEU A 40 -24.08 5.14 -4.97
CA LEU A 40 -23.98 3.77 -5.48
C LEU A 40 -25.15 3.39 -6.40
N SER A 41 -26.29 4.03 -6.21
CA SER A 41 -27.47 3.83 -7.07
C SER A 41 -27.33 4.43 -8.48
N SER A 42 -26.43 5.40 -8.66
CA SER A 42 -26.17 6.03 -9.98
C SER A 42 -25.05 5.35 -10.75
N VAL A 43 -24.25 4.51 -10.08
CA VAL A 43 -23.13 3.79 -10.70
C VAL A 43 -23.64 2.53 -11.36
N ARG A 44 -23.39 2.40 -12.67
CA ARG A 44 -23.76 1.19 -13.40
C ARG A 44 -22.85 0.02 -13.00
N PRO A 45 -23.40 -1.21 -12.91
CA PRO A 45 -22.60 -2.39 -12.62
C PRO A 45 -21.39 -2.56 -13.56
N ASP A 46 -21.56 -2.16 -14.82
CA ASP A 46 -20.52 -2.24 -15.86
C ASP A 46 -19.34 -1.28 -15.60
N GLU A 47 -19.58 -0.16 -14.94
CA GLU A 47 -18.54 0.81 -14.56
C GLU A 47 -17.73 0.32 -13.35
N LEU A 48 -18.33 -0.52 -12.51
CA LEU A 48 -17.65 -1.16 -11.37
C LEU A 48 -16.79 -2.36 -11.79
N LEU A 49 -17.11 -2.94 -12.92
CA LEU A 49 -16.30 -3.97 -13.55
C LEU A 49 -15.13 -3.25 -14.26
N THR A 50 -14.12 -2.85 -13.47
CA THR A 50 -12.81 -2.62 -14.10
C THR A 50 -12.53 -3.82 -15.00
N GLU A 51 -11.91 -3.59 -16.15
CA GLU A 51 -11.58 -4.60 -17.17
C GLU A 51 -10.63 -5.71 -16.65
N ARG A 52 -10.71 -6.01 -15.37
CA ARG A 52 -9.99 -7.11 -14.75
C ARG A 52 -10.52 -8.39 -15.36
N LYS A 53 -9.67 -9.04 -16.13
CA LYS A 53 -9.95 -10.36 -16.67
C LYS A 53 -10.45 -11.25 -15.55
N ARG A 54 -11.70 -11.73 -15.66
CA ARG A 54 -12.25 -12.66 -14.69
C ARG A 54 -11.43 -13.94 -14.71
N PHE A 55 -11.42 -14.68 -13.62
CA PHE A 55 -10.68 -15.94 -13.47
C PHE A 55 -10.94 -16.93 -14.61
N ASP A 56 -12.12 -16.94 -15.17
CA ASP A 56 -12.58 -17.81 -16.26
C ASP A 56 -12.22 -17.29 -17.67
N GLN A 57 -11.86 -16.01 -17.79
CA GLN A 57 -11.49 -15.38 -19.07
C GLN A 57 -9.98 -15.37 -19.34
N GLY A 58 -9.18 -15.68 -18.34
CA GLY A 58 -7.72 -15.72 -18.45
C GLY A 58 -7.17 -17.14 -18.47
N THR A 59 -6.05 -17.33 -19.14
CA THR A 59 -5.33 -18.61 -19.14
C THR A 59 -4.63 -18.88 -17.80
N TYR A 60 -4.47 -17.87 -16.96
CA TYR A 60 -3.87 -17.95 -15.64
C TYR A 60 -4.50 -16.93 -14.67
N PHE A 61 -4.33 -17.20 -13.39
CA PHE A 61 -4.79 -16.33 -12.30
C PHE A 61 -3.85 -16.43 -11.11
N VAL A 62 -3.67 -15.33 -10.38
CA VAL A 62 -2.89 -15.28 -9.14
C VAL A 62 -3.84 -15.09 -7.96
N GLU A 63 -4.00 -16.14 -7.16
CA GLU A 63 -4.88 -16.14 -6.00
C GLU A 63 -4.28 -15.33 -4.85
N ARG A 64 -4.99 -14.33 -4.35
CA ARG A 64 -4.54 -13.55 -3.19
C ARG A 64 -4.53 -14.40 -1.92
N SER A 65 -3.77 -13.95 -0.92
CA SER A 65 -3.79 -14.57 0.42
C SER A 65 -5.14 -14.31 1.12
N SER A 66 -5.41 -15.03 2.20
CA SER A 66 -6.58 -14.78 3.05
C SER A 66 -6.65 -13.35 3.60
N THR A 67 -5.51 -12.67 3.68
CA THR A 67 -5.38 -11.27 4.09
C THR A 67 -5.49 -10.28 2.93
N GLY A 68 -5.82 -10.74 1.72
CA GLY A 68 -5.94 -9.91 0.52
C GLY A 68 -4.61 -9.51 -0.15
N ASN A 69 -3.48 -9.94 0.38
CA ASN A 69 -2.17 -9.61 -0.17
C ASN A 69 -1.81 -10.46 -1.39
N LEU A 70 -1.06 -9.86 -2.32
CA LEU A 70 -0.47 -10.61 -3.45
C LEU A 70 0.58 -11.60 -2.95
N PRO A 71 0.58 -12.85 -3.43
CA PRO A 71 1.46 -13.92 -2.96
C PRO A 71 2.87 -13.84 -3.55
N VAL A 72 3.52 -12.70 -3.37
CA VAL A 72 4.89 -12.43 -3.82
C VAL A 72 5.77 -12.22 -2.59
N TYR A 73 6.77 -13.08 -2.43
CA TYR A 73 7.62 -13.14 -1.25
C TYR A 73 9.10 -13.11 -1.64
N SER A 74 9.93 -12.56 -0.76
CA SER A 74 11.37 -12.74 -0.82
C SER A 74 11.77 -13.99 -0.05
N ASP A 75 12.64 -14.79 -0.62
CA ASP A 75 13.22 -15.96 0.01
C ASP A 75 14.75 -15.89 -0.05
N PHE A 76 15.41 -16.49 0.92
CA PHE A 76 16.87 -16.51 1.01
C PHE A 76 17.40 -17.94 0.77
N ARG A 77 18.25 -18.08 -0.23
CA ARG A 77 18.86 -19.34 -0.58
C ARG A 77 20.38 -19.31 -0.36
N ALA A 78 21.00 -20.49 -0.40
CA ALA A 78 22.45 -20.65 -0.26
C ALA A 78 23.00 -19.96 1.02
N GLY A 79 22.46 -20.31 2.19
CA GLY A 79 22.92 -19.75 3.47
C GLY A 79 22.73 -18.24 3.59
N ARG A 80 21.66 -17.69 3.03
CA ARG A 80 21.31 -16.26 2.95
C ARG A 80 22.15 -15.41 1.98
N ASN A 81 23.03 -16.02 1.21
CA ASN A 81 23.85 -15.30 0.23
C ASN A 81 23.09 -14.92 -1.05
N LYS A 82 21.98 -15.59 -1.33
CA LYS A 82 21.19 -15.35 -2.54
C LYS A 82 19.76 -15.02 -2.18
N VAL A 83 19.33 -13.81 -2.55
CA VAL A 83 17.94 -13.39 -2.44
C VAL A 83 17.20 -13.78 -3.72
N VAL A 84 16.02 -14.35 -3.57
CA VAL A 84 15.13 -14.69 -4.67
C VAL A 84 13.74 -14.17 -4.37
N THR A 85 12.99 -13.85 -5.42
CA THR A 85 11.58 -13.50 -5.34
C THR A 85 10.74 -14.68 -5.79
N GLU A 86 9.81 -15.11 -4.97
CA GLU A 86 8.88 -16.21 -5.29
C GLU A 86 7.46 -15.68 -5.48
N ILE A 87 6.84 -16.07 -6.58
CA ILE A 87 5.40 -15.86 -6.83
C ILE A 87 4.72 -17.21 -6.63
N ARG A 88 3.74 -17.27 -5.74
CA ARG A 88 3.03 -18.48 -5.35
C ARG A 88 1.54 -18.40 -5.71
N LYS A 89 0.79 -19.47 -5.47
CA LYS A 89 -0.66 -19.54 -5.68
C LYS A 89 -1.10 -19.18 -7.12
N ILE A 90 -0.33 -19.62 -8.09
CA ILE A 90 -0.65 -19.44 -9.49
C ILE A 90 -1.58 -20.57 -9.93
N ARG A 91 -2.69 -20.22 -10.54
CA ARG A 91 -3.65 -21.15 -11.15
C ARG A 91 -3.57 -21.02 -12.67
N GLY A 92 -3.67 -22.13 -13.37
CA GLY A 92 -3.62 -22.16 -14.84
C GLY A 92 -2.20 -22.17 -15.41
N ASN A 93 -1.99 -21.45 -16.50
CA ASN A 93 -0.74 -21.51 -17.26
C ASN A 93 0.37 -20.61 -16.68
N VAL A 94 1.27 -21.22 -15.90
CA VAL A 94 2.40 -20.52 -15.27
C VAL A 94 3.40 -19.96 -16.30
N VAL A 95 3.54 -20.63 -17.44
CA VAL A 95 4.48 -20.21 -18.49
C VAL A 95 4.01 -18.90 -19.13
N GLN A 96 2.73 -18.77 -19.36
CA GLN A 96 2.16 -17.55 -19.94
C GLN A 96 2.29 -16.37 -18.97
N LEU A 97 1.95 -16.57 -17.69
CA LEU A 97 2.15 -15.53 -16.66
C LEU A 97 3.61 -15.07 -16.63
N ARG A 98 4.59 -15.99 -16.72
CA ARG A 98 6.00 -15.61 -16.77
C ARG A 98 6.30 -14.73 -17.98
N ASN A 99 5.81 -15.11 -19.17
CA ASN A 99 6.07 -14.37 -20.41
C ASN A 99 5.52 -12.95 -20.32
N ASP A 100 4.26 -12.81 -19.87
CA ASP A 100 3.60 -11.50 -19.71
C ASP A 100 4.34 -10.62 -18.68
N LEU A 101 4.78 -11.21 -17.56
CA LEU A 101 5.60 -10.50 -16.58
C LEU A 101 6.98 -10.10 -17.13
N GLN A 102 7.57 -10.89 -18.00
CA GLN A 102 8.85 -10.55 -18.65
C GLN A 102 8.70 -9.39 -19.63
N GLU A 103 7.56 -9.24 -20.28
CA GLU A 103 7.26 -8.10 -21.15
C GLU A 103 7.06 -6.82 -20.35
N MET A 104 6.38 -6.92 -19.18
CA MET A 104 6.12 -5.78 -18.31
C MET A 104 7.34 -5.36 -17.49
N LEU A 105 8.31 -6.25 -17.28
CA LEU A 105 9.52 -6.01 -16.49
C LEU A 105 10.80 -6.30 -17.31
N PRO A 106 11.11 -5.46 -18.30
CA PRO A 106 12.30 -5.63 -19.16
C PRO A 106 13.62 -5.49 -18.40
N ASP A 107 13.62 -4.84 -17.25
CA ASP A 107 14.81 -4.64 -16.40
C ASP A 107 15.39 -5.95 -15.85
N ILE A 108 14.56 -7.01 -15.82
CA ILE A 108 14.96 -8.29 -15.24
C ILE A 108 15.41 -9.25 -16.36
N PRO A 109 16.66 -9.73 -16.33
CA PRO A 109 17.16 -10.61 -17.37
C PRO A 109 16.36 -11.92 -17.44
N LYS A 110 16.05 -12.36 -18.64
CA LYS A 110 15.26 -13.58 -18.88
C LYS A 110 15.84 -14.83 -18.21
N LYS A 111 17.16 -14.88 -18.04
CA LYS A 111 17.87 -15.99 -17.38
C LYS A 111 17.56 -16.10 -15.88
N SER A 112 17.13 -15.01 -15.25
CA SER A 112 16.79 -14.97 -13.80
C SER A 112 15.45 -15.64 -13.49
N TRP A 113 14.63 -15.89 -14.50
CA TRP A 113 13.29 -16.43 -14.32
C TRP A 113 13.30 -17.96 -14.36
N LYS A 114 12.84 -18.59 -13.32
CA LYS A 114 12.70 -20.05 -13.19
C LYS A 114 11.27 -20.41 -12.87
N ILE A 115 10.73 -21.39 -13.56
CA ILE A 115 9.40 -21.94 -13.31
C ILE A 115 9.55 -23.25 -12.57
N LEU A 116 8.75 -23.43 -11.54
CA LEU A 116 8.58 -24.69 -10.84
C LEU A 116 7.15 -25.21 -11.09
N PRO A 117 6.93 -25.97 -12.16
CA PRO A 117 5.59 -26.36 -12.58
C PRO A 117 4.88 -27.23 -11.54
N GLN A 118 5.61 -28.11 -10.87
CA GLN A 118 5.06 -28.99 -9.83
C GLN A 118 4.46 -28.21 -8.64
N SER A 119 5.01 -27.04 -8.34
CA SER A 119 4.57 -26.19 -7.23
C SER A 119 3.75 -24.99 -7.68
N HIS A 120 3.48 -24.86 -8.98
CA HIS A 120 2.83 -23.69 -9.57
C HIS A 120 3.44 -22.35 -9.06
N LYS A 121 4.80 -22.28 -9.11
CA LYS A 121 5.57 -21.13 -8.64
C LYS A 121 6.48 -20.59 -9.72
N ILE A 122 6.68 -19.28 -9.69
CA ILE A 122 7.72 -18.60 -10.44
C ILE A 122 8.75 -18.09 -9.44
N VAL A 123 10.02 -18.33 -9.72
CA VAL A 123 11.15 -17.86 -8.92
C VAL A 123 12.00 -16.93 -9.78
N ILE A 124 12.29 -15.77 -9.27
CA ILE A 124 13.10 -14.75 -9.92
C ILE A 124 14.36 -14.52 -9.07
N ASP A 125 15.52 -14.60 -9.68
CA ASP A 125 16.77 -14.31 -8.99
C ASP A 125 16.86 -12.79 -8.70
N GLY A 126 17.00 -12.41 -7.43
CA GLY A 126 17.06 -11.05 -6.96
C GLY A 126 15.85 -10.62 -6.13
N ASN A 127 15.94 -9.42 -5.52
CA ASN A 127 14.86 -8.83 -4.74
C ASN A 127 14.03 -7.86 -5.60
N VAL A 128 13.10 -8.39 -6.34
CA VAL A 128 12.21 -7.62 -7.24
C VAL A 128 10.74 -7.63 -6.79
N VAL A 129 10.51 -7.96 -5.52
CA VAL A 129 9.16 -8.07 -4.93
C VAL A 129 8.30 -6.84 -5.18
N ARG A 130 8.86 -5.63 -5.03
CA ARG A 130 8.11 -4.38 -5.21
C ARG A 130 7.67 -4.16 -6.64
N ALA A 131 8.55 -4.42 -7.60
CA ALA A 131 8.25 -4.28 -9.03
C ALA A 131 7.16 -5.27 -9.46
N VAL A 132 7.33 -6.54 -9.09
CA VAL A 132 6.35 -7.60 -9.39
C VAL A 132 5.00 -7.31 -8.75
N LYS A 133 4.96 -6.87 -7.48
CA LYS A 133 3.70 -6.52 -6.83
C LYS A 133 2.97 -5.37 -7.51
N ARG A 134 3.69 -4.37 -8.02
CA ARG A 134 3.09 -3.25 -8.74
C ARG A 134 2.37 -3.74 -10.00
N VAL A 135 3.06 -4.50 -10.83
CA VAL A 135 2.49 -5.04 -12.07
C VAL A 135 1.30 -5.96 -11.80
N LEU A 136 1.41 -6.86 -10.82
CA LEU A 136 0.31 -7.76 -10.46
C LEU A 136 -0.89 -7.03 -9.84
N ALA A 137 -0.67 -5.92 -9.13
CA ALA A 137 -1.76 -5.13 -8.55
C ALA A 137 -2.60 -4.41 -9.61
N GLU A 138 -2.01 -4.10 -10.77
CA GLU A 138 -2.72 -3.50 -11.90
C GLU A 138 -3.57 -4.55 -12.64
N SER A 139 -3.13 -5.82 -12.63
CA SER A 139 -3.76 -6.91 -13.38
C SER A 139 -4.76 -7.73 -12.55
N PHE A 140 -4.58 -7.80 -11.23
CA PHE A 140 -5.31 -8.62 -10.26
C PHE A 140 -5.64 -7.83 -8.99
#